data_dacce7685013d97b8fdfb325b845e6b8
#
_entry.id   dacce7685013d97b8fdfb325b845e6b8
#
_cell.length_a   1.000
_cell.length_b   1.000
_cell.length_c   1.000
_cell.angle_alpha   90.00
_cell.angle_beta   90.00
_cell.angle_gamma   90.00
#
_symmetry.space_group_name_H-M   'P 1'
#
loop_
_entity.id
_entity.type
_entity.pdbx_description
1 polymer ?
#
loop_
_entity_poly.entity_id
_entity_poly.type
_entity_poly.pdbx_seq_one_letter_code
_entity_poly.pdbx_strand_id
1 'polypeptide(L)'
;MQRYIKNRVFVVPLHKLVSLNNILMIDLEFFNNRRTVRKYNNNKISDSELNKMLEAAFRAPTTGNMQLYSVVVTRSEAGKKALSPAHFNQPSVTGCDVVLTFCADFNRFEKWCKISDAKPGYNNFQSFMTAVIDTLLVAQQFCTIAEMSGLGCCYLGTTTYNAPQISEILKLPKRVVPVTTLTLGYPDGDSPLSDRLSADAIIHRGHYRDYSDEVIKSYYAEKESRDDSKRFVEENGKKSLAQVFTDVRYPKINNEVFSDIYMEFIKNQGY
;
A
#
# COMPACT_ATOMS: atom_id res chain seq x y z
N MET A 1 -25.87 -45.35 3.60
CA MET A 1 -26.07 -44.37 4.68
C MET A 1 -25.97 -42.98 4.07
N GLN A 2 -27.11 -42.48 3.56
CA GLN A 2 -27.17 -41.14 2.89
C GLN A 2 -27.29 -40.07 3.96
N ARG A 3 -26.34 -39.13 3.98
CA ARG A 3 -26.47 -37.90 4.80
C ARG A 3 -27.17 -36.82 4.00
N TYR A 4 -28.38 -36.48 4.40
CA TYR A 4 -29.15 -35.33 3.94
C TYR A 4 -28.45 -34.05 4.36
N ILE A 5 -28.00 -33.24 3.38
CA ILE A 5 -27.64 -31.85 3.59
C ILE A 5 -28.93 -31.02 3.50
N LYS A 6 -29.41 -30.50 4.63
CA LYS A 6 -30.52 -29.55 4.65
C LYS A 6 -30.01 -28.19 4.14
N ASN A 7 -30.37 -27.84 2.90
CA ASN A 7 -30.25 -26.46 2.39
C ASN A 7 -31.16 -25.55 3.22
N ARG A 8 -30.58 -24.76 4.13
CA ARG A 8 -31.28 -23.63 4.71
C ARG A 8 -31.22 -22.48 3.72
N VAL A 9 -32.30 -22.29 2.95
CA VAL A 9 -32.54 -21.05 2.22
C VAL A 9 -32.85 -20.00 3.26
N PHE A 10 -31.96 -19.04 3.48
CA PHE A 10 -32.23 -17.85 4.28
C PHE A 10 -33.17 -16.95 3.47
N VAL A 11 -34.48 -17.02 3.74
CA VAL A 11 -35.43 -16.08 3.22
C VAL A 11 -35.27 -14.80 4.05
N VAL A 12 -34.68 -13.77 3.47
CA VAL A 12 -34.59 -12.44 4.09
C VAL A 12 -36.01 -11.81 3.97
N PRO A 13 -36.63 -11.38 5.09
CA PRO A 13 -37.96 -10.77 5.03
C PRO A 13 -37.98 -9.50 4.17
N LEU A 14 -39.02 -9.31 3.37
CA LEU A 14 -39.14 -8.21 2.39
C LEU A 14 -38.96 -6.81 3.01
N HIS A 15 -39.33 -6.61 4.29
CA HIS A 15 -39.10 -5.33 5.00
C HIS A 15 -37.61 -5.04 5.31
N LYS A 16 -36.77 -6.06 5.30
CA LYS A 16 -35.30 -5.85 5.34
C LYS A 16 -34.69 -5.55 3.96
N LEU A 17 -35.38 -5.88 2.88
CA LEU A 17 -34.99 -5.54 1.51
C LEU A 17 -35.20 -4.05 1.18
N VAL A 18 -36.16 -3.37 1.85
CA VAL A 18 -36.40 -1.93 1.66
C VAL A 18 -35.36 -1.06 2.36
N SER A 19 -34.67 -1.57 3.41
CA SER A 19 -33.49 -0.91 4.02
C SER A 19 -32.18 -1.18 3.28
N LEU A 20 -32.18 -2.12 2.34
CA LEU A 20 -31.05 -2.47 1.48
C LEU A 20 -30.82 -1.49 0.31
N ASN A 21 -31.77 -0.55 0.07
CA ASN A 21 -31.57 0.53 -0.90
C ASN A 21 -30.54 1.58 -0.44
N ASN A 22 -29.98 1.44 0.75
CA ASN A 22 -28.78 2.17 1.24
C ASN A 22 -27.55 1.27 1.38
N ILE A 23 -27.54 0.07 0.81
CA ILE A 23 -26.26 -0.56 0.49
C ILE A 23 -25.68 0.33 -0.60
N LEU A 24 -24.72 1.18 -0.23
CA LEU A 24 -23.80 1.82 -1.18
C LEU A 24 -23.34 0.71 -2.12
N MET A 25 -23.95 0.65 -3.32
CA MET A 25 -23.37 -0.14 -4.39
C MET A 25 -22.04 0.55 -4.66
N ILE A 26 -20.97 -0.09 -4.21
CA ILE A 26 -19.62 0.34 -4.57
C ILE A 26 -19.54 0.06 -6.05
N ASP A 27 -19.73 1.11 -6.81
CA ASP A 27 -19.62 1.09 -8.25
C ASP A 27 -18.19 1.48 -8.68
N LEU A 28 -17.92 1.44 -9.96
CA LEU A 28 -16.63 1.82 -10.51
C LEU A 28 -16.29 3.29 -10.25
N GLU A 29 -17.31 4.13 -10.02
CA GLU A 29 -17.11 5.56 -9.75
C GLU A 29 -16.39 5.77 -8.41
N PHE A 30 -16.64 4.96 -7.39
CA PHE A 30 -15.88 4.98 -6.13
C PHE A 30 -14.38 4.83 -6.39
N PHE A 31 -13.98 3.87 -7.24
CA PHE A 31 -12.58 3.65 -7.56
C PHE A 31 -11.98 4.75 -8.44
N ASN A 32 -12.76 5.26 -9.40
CA ASN A 32 -12.33 6.36 -10.27
C ASN A 32 -12.10 7.66 -9.51
N ASN A 33 -12.83 7.87 -8.42
CA ASN A 33 -12.71 9.04 -7.56
C ASN A 33 -11.71 8.87 -6.40
N ARG A 34 -10.99 7.77 -6.33
CA ARG A 34 -10.01 7.49 -5.29
C ARG A 34 -8.91 8.54 -5.25
N ARG A 35 -8.62 9.08 -4.07
CA ARG A 35 -7.64 10.16 -3.84
C ARG A 35 -6.66 9.80 -2.74
N THR A 36 -5.44 10.30 -2.83
CA THR A 36 -4.47 10.20 -1.74
C THR A 36 -4.71 11.33 -0.75
N VAL A 37 -5.03 11.00 0.48
CA VAL A 37 -5.26 11.95 1.56
C VAL A 37 -4.00 12.10 2.40
N ARG A 38 -3.51 13.35 2.55
CA ARG A 38 -2.29 13.68 3.32
C ARG A 38 -2.54 14.63 4.48
N LYS A 39 -3.76 15.19 4.58
CA LYS A 39 -4.20 16.03 5.69
C LYS A 39 -5.36 15.36 6.40
N TYR A 40 -5.30 15.35 7.71
CA TYR A 40 -6.25 14.64 8.55
C TYR A 40 -6.76 15.58 9.65
N ASN A 41 -8.04 15.44 10.00
CA ASN A 41 -8.59 16.11 11.16
C ASN A 41 -8.28 15.35 12.47
N ASN A 42 -8.72 15.89 13.60
CA ASN A 42 -8.40 15.34 14.92
C ASN A 42 -9.31 14.18 15.38
N ASN A 43 -10.27 13.75 14.53
CA ASN A 43 -11.14 12.62 14.87
C ASN A 43 -10.32 11.33 15.00
N LYS A 44 -10.72 10.50 15.96
CA LYS A 44 -10.00 9.26 16.27
C LYS A 44 -10.78 8.05 15.78
N ILE A 45 -10.06 7.13 15.17
CA ILE A 45 -10.56 5.82 14.79
C ILE A 45 -10.51 4.94 16.02
N SER A 46 -11.61 4.31 16.41
CA SER A 46 -11.60 3.40 17.56
C SER A 46 -10.76 2.14 17.26
N ASP A 47 -10.21 1.52 18.31
CA ASP A 47 -9.47 0.26 18.13
C ASP A 47 -10.37 -0.86 17.58
N SER A 48 -11.63 -0.87 17.99
CA SER A 48 -12.62 -1.83 17.46
C SER A 48 -12.85 -1.66 15.96
N GLU A 49 -12.95 -0.42 15.48
CA GLU A 49 -13.13 -0.11 14.07
C GLU A 49 -11.89 -0.48 13.26
N LEU A 50 -10.70 -0.06 13.72
CA LEU A 50 -9.45 -0.41 13.07
C LEU A 50 -9.24 -1.93 12.98
N ASN A 51 -9.50 -2.66 14.08
CA ASN A 51 -9.36 -4.11 14.10
C ASN A 51 -10.31 -4.80 13.12
N LYS A 52 -11.58 -4.38 13.03
CA LYS A 52 -12.54 -4.91 12.06
C LYS A 52 -12.08 -4.70 10.61
N MET A 53 -11.52 -3.53 10.31
CA MET A 53 -10.98 -3.24 8.97
C MET A 53 -9.75 -4.10 8.67
N LEU A 54 -8.84 -4.29 9.62
CA LEU A 54 -7.67 -5.17 9.48
C LEU A 54 -8.08 -6.63 9.30
N GLU A 55 -9.01 -7.15 10.10
CA GLU A 55 -9.54 -8.51 9.97
C GLU A 55 -10.17 -8.75 8.59
N ALA A 56 -10.95 -7.78 8.09
CA ALA A 56 -11.50 -7.84 6.74
C ALA A 56 -10.39 -7.81 5.66
N ALA A 57 -9.34 -7.02 5.86
CA ALA A 57 -8.19 -6.95 4.96
C ALA A 57 -7.40 -8.27 4.93
N PHE A 58 -7.32 -8.99 6.03
CA PHE A 58 -6.66 -10.31 6.10
C PHE A 58 -7.37 -11.41 5.30
N ARG A 59 -8.54 -11.10 4.71
CA ARG A 59 -9.19 -11.97 3.72
C ARG A 59 -8.59 -11.84 2.30
N ALA A 60 -7.59 -10.96 2.10
CA ALA A 60 -6.84 -10.88 0.86
C ALA A 60 -6.22 -12.25 0.49
N PRO A 61 -6.05 -12.54 -0.81
CA PRO A 61 -5.33 -13.74 -1.24
C PRO A 61 -3.92 -13.80 -0.66
N THR A 62 -3.45 -14.99 -0.29
CA THR A 62 -2.07 -15.23 0.15
C THR A 62 -1.51 -16.49 -0.50
N THR A 63 -0.21 -16.55 -0.65
CA THR A 63 0.49 -17.68 -1.24
C THR A 63 0.36 -18.92 -0.34
N GLY A 64 -0.27 -19.97 -0.85
CA GLY A 64 -0.46 -21.22 -0.11
C GLY A 64 -1.17 -21.07 1.24
N ASN A 65 -1.88 -19.97 1.46
CA ASN A 65 -2.49 -19.58 2.74
C ASN A 65 -1.47 -19.48 3.91
N MET A 66 -0.19 -19.21 3.60
CA MET A 66 0.87 -19.06 4.61
C MET A 66 0.77 -17.72 5.35
N GLN A 67 0.13 -16.71 4.77
CA GLN A 67 -0.11 -15.39 5.35
C GLN A 67 1.20 -14.73 5.80
N LEU A 68 2.12 -14.53 4.84
CA LEU A 68 3.50 -14.13 5.05
C LEU A 68 3.66 -12.61 5.29
N TYR A 69 2.81 -12.05 6.11
CA TYR A 69 2.79 -10.62 6.43
C TYR A 69 2.50 -10.37 7.90
N SER A 70 2.92 -9.20 8.36
CA SER A 70 2.54 -8.63 9.65
C SER A 70 2.27 -7.14 9.51
N VAL A 71 1.46 -6.57 10.41
CA VAL A 71 1.14 -5.14 10.44
C VAL A 71 1.51 -4.59 11.79
N VAL A 72 2.36 -3.55 11.80
CA VAL A 72 2.67 -2.79 13.01
C VAL A 72 1.81 -1.53 13.05
N VAL A 73 1.01 -1.38 14.09
CA VAL A 73 0.12 -0.24 14.32
C VAL A 73 0.81 0.76 15.23
N THR A 74 1.05 1.97 14.75
CA THR A 74 1.64 3.06 15.52
C THR A 74 0.63 4.20 15.68
N ARG A 75 0.18 4.43 16.94
CA ARG A 75 -0.79 5.48 17.29
C ARG A 75 -0.19 6.56 18.19
N SER A 76 0.79 6.21 19.02
CA SER A 76 1.36 7.17 19.97
C SER A 76 2.09 8.30 19.27
N GLU A 77 1.97 9.51 19.80
CA GLU A 77 2.69 10.67 19.27
C GLU A 77 4.22 10.46 19.29
N ALA A 78 4.73 9.81 20.32
CA ALA A 78 6.14 9.44 20.41
C ALA A 78 6.56 8.48 19.31
N GLY A 79 5.74 7.45 19.00
CA GLY A 79 6.00 6.50 17.93
C GLY A 79 5.95 7.14 16.55
N LYS A 80 4.95 7.99 16.28
CA LYS A 80 4.85 8.75 15.03
C LYS A 80 6.02 9.72 14.84
N LYS A 81 6.44 10.42 15.91
CA LYS A 81 7.63 11.27 15.88
C LYS A 81 8.91 10.48 15.62
N ALA A 82 9.05 9.29 16.20
CA ALA A 82 10.21 8.43 15.94
C ALA A 82 10.27 7.96 14.48
N LEU A 83 9.13 7.62 13.87
CA LEU A 83 9.04 7.21 12.47
C LEU A 83 9.22 8.36 11.48
N SER A 84 8.92 9.60 11.86
CA SER A 84 8.87 10.75 10.96
C SER A 84 10.18 10.97 10.17
N PRO A 85 11.38 10.92 10.77
CA PRO A 85 12.64 11.05 10.01
C PRO A 85 12.83 9.98 8.95
N ALA A 86 12.45 8.72 9.23
CA ALA A 86 12.52 7.63 8.26
C ALA A 86 11.57 7.83 7.07
N HIS A 87 10.60 8.70 7.20
CA HIS A 87 9.69 9.13 6.13
C HIS A 87 9.95 10.58 5.67
N PHE A 88 11.20 11.07 5.80
CA PHE A 88 11.63 12.40 5.39
C PHE A 88 10.79 13.54 5.98
N ASN A 89 10.34 13.36 7.22
CA ASN A 89 9.51 14.30 7.97
C ASN A 89 8.24 14.73 7.23
N GLN A 90 7.64 13.83 6.45
CA GLN A 90 6.37 14.11 5.79
C GLN A 90 5.29 14.44 6.84
N PRO A 91 4.59 15.59 6.73
CA PRO A 91 3.60 16.01 7.73
C PRO A 91 2.48 15.02 7.96
N SER A 92 2.15 14.20 6.95
CA SER A 92 1.12 13.14 7.05
C SER A 92 1.45 12.08 8.10
N VAL A 93 2.74 11.86 8.44
CA VAL A 93 3.15 10.86 9.45
C VAL A 93 2.77 11.27 10.86
N THR A 94 3.03 12.52 11.22
CA THR A 94 2.70 13.05 12.55
C THR A 94 1.26 13.55 12.63
N GLY A 95 0.68 13.97 11.49
CA GLY A 95 -0.66 14.54 11.42
C GLY A 95 -1.78 13.49 11.32
N CYS A 96 -1.50 12.22 11.00
CA CYS A 96 -2.53 11.19 10.93
C CYS A 96 -2.92 10.66 12.31
N ASP A 97 -4.03 9.94 12.38
CA ASP A 97 -4.41 9.22 13.60
C ASP A 97 -3.59 7.95 13.77
N VAL A 98 -3.36 7.20 12.71
CA VAL A 98 -2.67 5.91 12.73
C VAL A 98 -1.64 5.82 11.61
N VAL A 99 -0.46 5.29 11.93
CA VAL A 99 0.52 4.81 10.95
C VAL A 99 0.51 3.29 10.98
N LEU A 100 0.30 2.67 9.81
CA LEU A 100 0.33 1.23 9.62
C LEU A 100 1.57 0.87 8.80
N THR A 101 2.49 0.10 9.37
CA THR A 101 3.64 -0.45 8.63
C THR A 101 3.37 -1.91 8.33
N PHE A 102 3.23 -2.22 7.05
CA PHE A 102 3.03 -3.58 6.53
C PHE A 102 4.38 -4.20 6.22
N CYS A 103 4.62 -5.39 6.77
CA CYS A 103 5.90 -6.08 6.71
C CYS A 103 5.77 -7.45 6.04
N ALA A 104 6.71 -7.79 5.17
CA ALA A 104 6.95 -9.17 4.76
C ALA A 104 7.47 -9.95 5.96
N ASP A 105 6.85 -11.08 6.31
CA ASP A 105 7.11 -11.80 7.56
C ASP A 105 7.16 -13.31 7.37
N PHE A 106 8.35 -13.86 7.28
CA PHE A 106 8.60 -15.30 7.39
C PHE A 106 8.93 -15.76 8.81
N ASN A 107 9.21 -14.86 9.76
CA ASN A 107 9.59 -15.19 11.12
C ASN A 107 8.53 -16.05 11.82
N ARG A 108 7.24 -15.69 11.68
CA ARG A 108 6.14 -16.46 12.27
C ARG A 108 6.04 -17.86 11.66
N PHE A 109 6.12 -17.98 10.34
CA PHE A 109 6.02 -19.24 9.63
C PHE A 109 7.21 -20.15 9.93
N GLU A 110 8.44 -19.62 9.96
CA GLU A 110 9.63 -20.40 10.31
C GLU A 110 9.60 -20.91 11.75
N LYS A 111 9.10 -20.10 12.68
CA LYS A 111 8.89 -20.55 14.07
C LYS A 111 7.91 -21.72 14.14
N TRP A 112 6.82 -21.66 13.38
CA TRP A 112 5.87 -22.77 13.29
C TRP A 112 6.52 -24.00 12.67
N CYS A 113 7.28 -23.86 11.58
CA CYS A 113 8.05 -24.98 11.00
C CYS A 113 8.98 -25.62 12.04
N LYS A 114 9.71 -24.81 12.79
CA LYS A 114 10.66 -25.29 13.80
C LYS A 114 9.99 -26.12 14.91
N ILE A 115 8.86 -25.68 15.44
CA ILE A 115 8.14 -26.45 16.48
C ILE A 115 7.39 -27.66 15.94
N SER A 116 7.28 -27.76 14.60
CA SER A 116 6.66 -28.88 13.88
C SER A 116 7.69 -29.80 13.24
N ASP A 117 8.96 -29.69 13.61
CA ASP A 117 10.09 -30.47 13.04
C ASP A 117 10.20 -30.37 11.51
N ALA A 118 9.66 -29.33 10.91
CA ALA A 118 9.77 -29.05 9.49
C ALA A 118 11.04 -28.24 9.18
N LYS A 119 11.59 -28.47 7.97
CA LYS A 119 12.81 -27.80 7.50
C LYS A 119 12.44 -26.79 6.41
N PRO A 120 12.22 -25.49 6.74
CA PRO A 120 11.88 -24.47 5.75
C PRO A 120 13.08 -24.16 4.85
N GLY A 121 12.83 -23.97 3.55
CA GLY A 121 13.83 -23.56 2.54
C GLY A 121 13.58 -22.17 1.98
N TYR A 122 13.08 -21.23 2.82
CA TYR A 122 12.57 -19.93 2.37
C TYR A 122 13.54 -18.76 2.59
N ASN A 123 14.84 -19.04 2.70
CA ASN A 123 15.91 -18.06 2.91
C ASN A 123 16.51 -17.56 1.60
N ASN A 124 15.70 -17.12 0.68
CA ASN A 124 16.10 -16.69 -0.65
C ASN A 124 15.21 -15.55 -1.15
N PHE A 125 15.66 -14.88 -2.21
CA PHE A 125 14.99 -13.73 -2.79
C PHE A 125 13.57 -14.06 -3.30
N GLN A 126 13.35 -15.25 -3.88
CA GLN A 126 12.03 -15.67 -4.35
C GLN A 126 11.02 -15.70 -3.19
N SER A 127 11.43 -16.22 -2.04
CA SER A 127 10.59 -16.26 -0.84
C SER A 127 10.31 -14.86 -0.30
N PHE A 128 11.30 -13.98 -0.30
CA PHE A 128 11.11 -12.57 0.04
C PHE A 128 10.04 -11.92 -0.86
N MET A 129 10.16 -12.08 -2.18
CA MET A 129 9.18 -11.54 -3.13
C MET A 129 7.79 -12.12 -2.92
N THR A 130 7.66 -13.40 -2.58
CA THR A 130 6.38 -14.02 -2.22
C THR A 130 5.73 -13.31 -1.03
N ALA A 131 6.49 -13.06 0.03
CA ALA A 131 6.00 -12.34 1.21
C ALA A 131 5.69 -10.86 0.91
N VAL A 132 6.44 -10.21 0.03
CA VAL A 132 6.15 -8.85 -0.46
C VAL A 132 4.81 -8.79 -1.18
N ILE A 133 4.54 -9.75 -2.07
CA ILE A 133 3.26 -9.83 -2.79
C ILE A 133 2.10 -9.99 -1.81
N ASP A 134 2.17 -10.96 -0.89
CA ASP A 134 1.15 -11.16 0.15
C ASP A 134 0.91 -9.86 0.96
N THR A 135 1.98 -9.19 1.34
CA THR A 135 1.94 -7.93 2.11
C THR A 135 1.24 -6.80 1.35
N LEU A 136 1.54 -6.63 0.06
CA LEU A 136 0.95 -5.57 -0.78
C LEU A 136 -0.52 -5.83 -1.06
N LEU A 137 -0.92 -7.08 -1.25
CA LEU A 137 -2.33 -7.45 -1.42
C LEU A 137 -3.16 -7.08 -0.19
N VAL A 138 -2.67 -7.41 1.00
CA VAL A 138 -3.32 -7.04 2.27
C VAL A 138 -3.35 -5.52 2.47
N ALA A 139 -2.23 -4.83 2.22
CA ALA A 139 -2.15 -3.38 2.36
C ALA A 139 -3.14 -2.65 1.43
N GLN A 140 -3.24 -3.09 0.17
CA GLN A 140 -4.19 -2.50 -0.79
C GLN A 140 -5.64 -2.83 -0.42
N GLN A 141 -5.94 -4.06 0.00
CA GLN A 141 -7.28 -4.40 0.46
C GLN A 141 -7.68 -3.56 1.68
N PHE A 142 -6.77 -3.39 2.65
CA PHE A 142 -7.00 -2.50 3.79
C PHE A 142 -7.26 -1.05 3.36
N CYS A 143 -6.44 -0.51 2.45
CA CYS A 143 -6.62 0.84 1.93
C CYS A 143 -8.02 1.04 1.34
N THR A 144 -8.47 0.09 0.52
CA THR A 144 -9.82 0.12 -0.08
C THR A 144 -10.92 0.09 0.99
N ILE A 145 -10.81 -0.81 1.99
CA ILE A 145 -11.78 -0.92 3.08
C ILE A 145 -11.84 0.37 3.90
N ALA A 146 -10.68 0.96 4.22
CA ALA A 146 -10.62 2.21 4.96
C ALA A 146 -11.25 3.38 4.20
N GLU A 147 -10.96 3.51 2.90
CA GLU A 147 -11.57 4.52 2.02
C GLU A 147 -13.10 4.33 1.91
N MET A 148 -13.58 3.08 1.81
CA MET A 148 -15.01 2.74 1.87
C MET A 148 -15.67 3.12 3.19
N SER A 149 -14.90 3.14 4.28
CA SER A 149 -15.34 3.54 5.61
C SER A 149 -15.26 5.06 5.83
N GLY A 150 -14.99 5.86 4.80
CA GLY A 150 -14.89 7.33 4.87
C GLY A 150 -13.55 7.83 5.41
N LEU A 151 -12.55 6.97 5.52
CA LEU A 151 -11.19 7.35 5.95
C LEU A 151 -10.32 7.73 4.76
N GLY A 152 -9.30 8.52 5.01
CA GLY A 152 -8.27 8.87 4.04
C GLY A 152 -6.98 8.08 4.28
N CYS A 153 -6.33 7.70 3.18
CA CYS A 153 -5.08 6.95 3.21
C CYS A 153 -4.00 7.61 2.36
N CYS A 154 -2.74 7.50 2.79
CA CYS A 154 -1.58 7.82 1.98
C CYS A 154 -0.52 6.72 2.11
N TYR A 155 -0.13 6.10 1.00
CA TYR A 155 1.05 5.26 0.92
C TYR A 155 2.33 6.11 0.98
N LEU A 156 3.29 5.68 1.78
CA LEU A 156 4.60 6.33 1.90
C LEU A 156 5.65 5.52 1.13
N GLY A 157 6.04 6.02 -0.04
CA GLY A 157 7.07 5.39 -0.90
C GLY A 157 8.47 5.35 -0.27
N THR A 158 8.66 6.06 0.83
CA THR A 158 9.93 6.14 1.57
C THR A 158 10.22 4.91 2.44
N THR A 159 9.28 3.99 2.58
CA THR A 159 9.41 2.81 3.45
C THR A 159 10.60 1.94 3.07
N THR A 160 10.77 1.64 1.79
CA THR A 160 11.90 0.82 1.29
C THR A 160 13.22 1.58 1.34
N TYR A 161 13.23 2.91 1.21
CA TYR A 161 14.44 3.74 1.26
C TYR A 161 15.09 3.69 2.64
N ASN A 162 14.29 3.68 3.70
CA ASN A 162 14.75 3.73 5.08
C ASN A 162 14.31 2.50 5.88
N ALA A 163 14.18 1.34 5.23
CA ALA A 163 13.75 0.09 5.85
C ALA A 163 14.62 -0.32 7.06
N PRO A 164 15.96 -0.17 7.05
CA PRO A 164 16.78 -0.44 8.23
C PRO A 164 16.37 0.41 9.43
N GLN A 165 16.22 1.72 9.26
CA GLN A 165 15.83 2.64 10.32
C GLN A 165 14.41 2.35 10.85
N ILE A 166 13.46 2.07 9.96
CA ILE A 166 12.10 1.67 10.35
C ILE A 166 12.12 0.37 11.15
N SER A 167 12.93 -0.60 10.71
CA SER A 167 13.10 -1.89 11.39
C SER A 167 13.63 -1.72 12.82
N GLU A 168 14.61 -0.84 13.02
CA GLU A 168 15.15 -0.52 14.34
C GLU A 168 14.09 0.15 15.24
N ILE A 169 13.42 1.19 14.75
CA ILE A 169 12.38 1.92 15.49
C ILE A 169 11.25 0.98 15.92
N LEU A 170 10.80 0.11 15.02
CA LEU A 170 9.71 -0.83 15.26
C LEU A 170 10.17 -2.15 15.91
N LYS A 171 11.48 -2.31 16.17
CA LYS A 171 12.09 -3.52 16.77
C LYS A 171 11.73 -4.79 16.00
N LEU A 172 11.78 -4.71 14.67
CA LEU A 172 11.44 -5.86 13.82
C LEU A 172 12.51 -6.95 13.96
N PRO A 173 12.13 -8.21 14.18
CA PRO A 173 13.09 -9.31 14.27
C PRO A 173 13.64 -9.68 12.88
N LYS A 174 14.64 -10.58 12.86
CA LYS A 174 15.08 -11.23 11.61
C LYS A 174 13.89 -11.85 10.88
N ARG A 175 13.96 -11.89 9.57
CA ARG A 175 12.92 -12.41 8.68
C ARG A 175 11.63 -11.55 8.62
N VAL A 176 11.68 -10.30 9.16
CA VAL A 176 10.61 -9.32 9.04
C VAL A 176 11.16 -8.04 8.40
N VAL A 177 10.63 -7.68 7.23
CA VAL A 177 11.08 -6.56 6.40
C VAL A 177 9.92 -5.59 6.17
N PRO A 178 10.04 -4.29 6.49
CA PRO A 178 9.00 -3.32 6.17
C PRO A 178 8.93 -3.12 4.65
N VAL A 179 7.73 -3.26 4.08
CA VAL A 179 7.47 -3.19 2.64
C VAL A 179 6.78 -1.89 2.26
N THR A 180 5.74 -1.54 3.00
CA THR A 180 4.98 -0.31 2.75
C THR A 180 4.37 0.23 4.02
N THR A 181 4.18 1.54 4.08
CA THR A 181 3.55 2.24 5.20
C THR A 181 2.37 3.04 4.69
N LEU A 182 1.26 2.98 5.43
CA LEU A 182 0.08 3.81 5.23
C LEU A 182 -0.09 4.77 6.41
N THR A 183 -0.34 6.05 6.12
CA THR A 183 -0.95 6.96 7.08
C THR A 183 -2.46 6.92 6.91
N LEU A 184 -3.20 6.94 8.02
CA LEU A 184 -4.64 6.74 8.10
C LEU A 184 -5.28 7.75 9.04
N GLY A 185 -6.44 8.30 8.65
CA GLY A 185 -7.23 9.22 9.48
C GLY A 185 -8.46 9.72 8.74
N TYR A 186 -9.28 10.50 9.41
CA TYR A 186 -10.40 11.20 8.76
C TYR A 186 -9.86 12.37 7.94
N PRO A 187 -10.26 12.52 6.67
CA PRO A 187 -9.78 13.60 5.81
C PRO A 187 -10.08 14.99 6.40
N ASP A 188 -9.13 15.91 6.21
CA ASP A 188 -9.29 17.34 6.49
C ASP A 188 -9.29 18.12 5.18
N GLY A 189 -10.49 18.44 4.69
CA GLY A 189 -10.70 19.09 3.40
C GLY A 189 -10.55 18.17 2.19
N ASP A 190 -10.61 18.79 1.00
CA ASP A 190 -10.54 18.09 -0.27
C ASP A 190 -9.09 17.77 -0.67
N SER A 191 -8.94 16.63 -1.29
CA SER A 191 -7.68 16.18 -1.90
C SER A 191 -7.83 16.16 -3.43
N PRO A 192 -6.83 16.65 -4.19
CA PRO A 192 -6.93 16.64 -5.65
C PRO A 192 -6.94 15.22 -6.20
N LEU A 193 -7.71 15.02 -7.26
CA LEU A 193 -7.67 13.78 -8.04
C LEU A 193 -6.40 13.79 -8.91
N SER A 194 -5.56 12.74 -8.74
CA SER A 194 -4.37 12.59 -9.58
C SER A 194 -4.75 12.01 -10.94
N ASP A 195 -4.08 12.48 -11.99
CA ASP A 195 -4.21 11.94 -13.34
C ASP A 195 -3.78 10.46 -13.44
N ARG A 196 -4.21 9.81 -14.47
CA ARG A 196 -3.78 8.46 -14.87
C ARG A 196 -3.56 8.43 -16.38
N LEU A 197 -2.64 7.58 -16.81
CA LEU A 197 -2.51 7.27 -18.22
C LEU A 197 -3.78 6.58 -18.73
N SER A 198 -4.06 6.71 -20.04
CA SER A 198 -5.18 6.02 -20.67
C SER A 198 -5.03 4.49 -20.59
N ALA A 199 -6.14 3.77 -20.66
CA ALA A 199 -6.13 2.32 -20.65
C ALA A 199 -5.25 1.72 -21.78
N ASP A 200 -5.24 2.33 -22.94
CA ASP A 200 -4.45 1.88 -24.08
C ASP A 200 -2.93 1.99 -23.88
N ALA A 201 -2.50 2.88 -22.97
CA ALA A 201 -1.10 2.98 -22.58
C ALA A 201 -0.63 1.83 -21.66
N ILE A 202 -1.55 1.08 -21.08
CA ILE A 202 -1.26 0.09 -20.03
C ILE A 202 -1.71 -1.32 -20.43
N ILE A 203 -2.80 -1.45 -21.21
CA ILE A 203 -3.40 -2.73 -21.55
C ILE A 203 -2.81 -3.28 -22.84
N HIS A 204 -2.10 -4.40 -22.74
CA HIS A 204 -1.63 -5.18 -23.88
C HIS A 204 -2.48 -6.44 -24.03
N ARG A 205 -2.98 -6.72 -25.26
CA ARG A 205 -3.84 -7.87 -25.52
C ARG A 205 -3.06 -8.99 -26.19
N GLY A 206 -2.97 -10.12 -25.51
CA GLY A 206 -2.30 -11.33 -25.97
C GLY A 206 -0.78 -11.34 -25.69
N HIS A 207 -0.07 -10.29 -26.04
CA HIS A 207 1.37 -10.13 -25.79
C HIS A 207 1.71 -8.66 -25.57
N TYR A 208 2.86 -8.40 -24.95
CA TYR A 208 3.37 -7.04 -24.80
C TYR A 208 3.73 -6.47 -26.17
N ARG A 209 3.33 -5.21 -26.41
CA ARG A 209 3.72 -4.43 -27.58
C ARG A 209 4.53 -3.24 -27.14
N ASP A 210 5.73 -3.12 -27.69
CA ASP A 210 6.59 -1.98 -27.39
C ASP A 210 6.08 -0.70 -28.05
N TYR A 211 6.53 0.43 -27.58
CA TYR A 211 6.04 1.75 -27.96
C TYR A 211 7.00 2.44 -28.91
N SER A 212 6.48 3.06 -29.99
CA SER A 212 7.25 4.04 -30.76
C SER A 212 7.30 5.38 -30.01
N ASP A 213 8.24 6.23 -30.40
CA ASP A 213 8.39 7.58 -29.84
C ASP A 213 7.11 8.41 -29.98
N GLU A 214 6.40 8.29 -31.10
CA GLU A 214 5.16 9.01 -31.38
C GLU A 214 4.04 8.57 -30.44
N VAL A 215 3.94 7.25 -30.21
CA VAL A 215 2.94 6.67 -29.31
C VAL A 215 3.21 7.10 -27.87
N ILE A 216 4.46 7.06 -27.42
CA ILE A 216 4.83 7.55 -26.07
C ILE A 216 4.49 9.03 -25.91
N LYS A 217 4.84 9.87 -26.88
CA LYS A 217 4.50 11.30 -26.84
C LYS A 217 2.99 11.53 -26.73
N SER A 218 2.19 10.75 -27.46
CA SER A 218 0.73 10.88 -27.41
C SER A 218 0.16 10.52 -26.04
N TYR A 219 0.67 9.47 -25.37
CA TYR A 219 0.21 9.03 -24.06
C TYR A 219 0.54 10.03 -22.93
N TYR A 220 1.63 10.76 -23.05
CA TYR A 220 2.05 11.74 -22.05
C TYR A 220 1.63 13.19 -22.37
N ALA A 221 1.08 13.45 -23.58
CA ALA A 221 0.73 14.80 -24.03
C ALA A 221 -0.25 15.51 -23.08
N GLU A 222 -1.31 14.86 -22.64
CA GLU A 222 -2.27 15.42 -21.69
C GLU A 222 -1.59 15.78 -20.37
N LYS A 223 -0.82 14.86 -19.80
CA LYS A 223 -0.09 15.07 -18.55
C LYS A 223 0.88 16.27 -18.66
N GLU A 224 1.63 16.36 -19.74
CA GLU A 224 2.59 17.45 -19.97
C GLU A 224 1.91 18.81 -20.26
N SER A 225 0.72 18.78 -20.87
CA SER A 225 -0.04 20.00 -21.18
C SER A 225 -0.69 20.69 -19.97
N ARG A 226 -0.84 19.98 -18.84
CA ARG A 226 -1.47 20.49 -17.63
C ARG A 226 -0.69 21.68 -17.05
N ASP A 227 -1.41 22.65 -16.52
CA ASP A 227 -0.80 23.87 -15.96
C ASP A 227 0.08 23.57 -14.73
N ASP A 228 -0.31 22.61 -13.91
CA ASP A 228 0.50 22.15 -12.78
C ASP A 228 1.82 21.49 -13.22
N SER A 229 1.79 20.73 -14.33
CA SER A 229 2.98 20.11 -14.90
C SER A 229 3.91 21.15 -15.53
N LYS A 230 3.37 22.09 -16.30
CA LYS A 230 4.16 23.20 -16.90
C LYS A 230 4.83 24.06 -15.83
N ARG A 231 4.06 24.49 -14.82
CA ARG A 231 4.59 25.24 -13.68
C ARG A 231 5.71 24.46 -12.98
N PHE A 232 5.53 23.17 -12.80
CA PHE A 232 6.51 22.31 -12.13
C PHE A 232 7.82 22.17 -12.93
N VAL A 233 7.75 22.15 -14.26
CA VAL A 233 8.91 22.19 -15.15
C VAL A 233 9.64 23.55 -15.01
N GLU A 234 8.90 24.65 -15.04
CA GLU A 234 9.42 26.00 -14.94
C GLU A 234 10.09 26.27 -13.59
N GLU A 235 9.41 25.97 -12.48
CA GLU A 235 9.92 26.12 -11.10
C GLU A 235 11.24 25.36 -10.86
N ASN A 236 11.45 24.24 -11.56
CA ASN A 236 12.66 23.43 -11.45
C ASN A 236 13.70 23.73 -12.54
N GLY A 237 13.47 24.71 -13.42
CA GLY A 237 14.41 25.10 -14.47
C GLY A 237 14.70 23.97 -15.46
N LYS A 238 13.73 23.09 -15.75
CA LYS A 238 13.88 21.95 -16.64
C LYS A 238 13.21 22.18 -17.98
N LYS A 239 13.50 21.32 -18.98
CA LYS A 239 12.92 21.43 -20.32
C LYS A 239 11.69 20.53 -20.51
N SER A 240 11.52 19.51 -19.66
CA SER A 240 10.40 18.57 -19.74
C SER A 240 10.04 18.06 -18.34
N LEU A 241 8.81 17.55 -18.19
CA LEU A 241 8.37 16.92 -16.96
C LEU A 241 9.19 15.65 -16.65
N ALA A 242 9.60 14.90 -17.65
CA ALA A 242 10.46 13.73 -17.48
C ALA A 242 11.79 14.11 -16.78
N GLN A 243 12.42 15.24 -17.17
CA GLN A 243 13.63 15.72 -16.50
C GLN A 243 13.39 16.12 -15.04
N VAL A 244 12.22 16.65 -14.71
CA VAL A 244 11.89 16.91 -13.29
C VAL A 244 11.86 15.62 -12.49
N PHE A 245 11.32 14.54 -13.06
CA PHE A 245 11.32 13.23 -12.39
C PHE A 245 12.74 12.67 -12.22
N THR A 246 13.57 12.72 -13.27
CA THR A 246 14.89 12.08 -13.28
C THR A 246 15.97 12.87 -12.53
N ASP A 247 15.91 14.19 -12.59
CA ASP A 247 17.00 15.05 -12.11
C ASP A 247 16.71 15.64 -10.73
N VAL A 248 15.41 15.76 -10.36
CA VAL A 248 15.00 16.47 -9.14
C VAL A 248 14.32 15.52 -8.15
N ARG A 249 13.26 14.83 -8.58
CA ARG A 249 12.49 13.95 -7.66
C ARG A 249 13.16 12.64 -7.35
N TYR A 250 13.70 11.99 -8.37
CA TYR A 250 14.28 10.64 -8.28
C TYR A 250 15.64 10.59 -8.98
N PRO A 251 16.63 11.37 -8.54
CA PRO A 251 17.96 11.36 -9.15
C PRO A 251 18.56 9.96 -9.15
N LYS A 252 19.23 9.59 -10.25
CA LYS A 252 19.82 8.27 -10.45
C LYS A 252 20.67 7.84 -9.26
N ILE A 253 21.56 8.72 -8.79
CA ILE A 253 22.45 8.40 -7.67
C ILE A 253 21.69 8.05 -6.38
N ASN A 254 20.59 8.75 -6.09
CA ASN A 254 19.79 8.46 -4.91
C ASN A 254 19.09 7.10 -5.05
N ASN A 255 18.56 6.79 -6.25
CA ASN A 255 17.94 5.50 -6.51
C ASN A 255 18.92 4.35 -6.34
N GLU A 256 20.16 4.48 -6.85
CA GLU A 256 21.21 3.49 -6.70
C GLU A 256 21.60 3.27 -5.23
N VAL A 257 21.85 4.34 -4.48
CA VAL A 257 22.20 4.27 -3.06
C VAL A 257 21.07 3.62 -2.23
N PHE A 258 19.81 4.03 -2.43
CA PHE A 258 18.70 3.43 -1.69
C PHE A 258 18.46 1.98 -2.08
N SER A 259 18.67 1.62 -3.34
CA SER A 259 18.62 0.23 -3.81
C SER A 259 19.64 -0.64 -3.11
N ASP A 260 20.88 -0.20 -3.04
CA ASP A 260 21.98 -0.93 -2.40
C ASP A 260 21.73 -1.12 -0.90
N ILE A 261 21.31 -0.06 -0.20
CA ILE A 261 20.94 -0.11 1.21
C ILE A 261 19.83 -1.14 1.44
N TYR A 262 18.77 -1.12 0.61
CA TYR A 262 17.65 -2.03 0.77
C TYR A 262 18.01 -3.48 0.46
N MET A 263 18.80 -3.72 -0.58
CA MET A 263 19.30 -5.05 -0.95
C MET A 263 20.18 -5.64 0.15
N GLU A 264 21.11 -4.84 0.70
CA GLU A 264 21.95 -5.26 1.83
C GLU A 264 21.09 -5.58 3.07
N PHE A 265 20.10 -4.73 3.37
CA PHE A 265 19.20 -4.96 4.48
C PHE A 265 18.42 -6.27 4.31
N ILE A 266 17.87 -6.56 3.12
CA ILE A 266 17.16 -7.81 2.83
C ILE A 266 18.06 -9.02 3.06
N LYS A 267 19.31 -8.99 2.57
CA LYS A 267 20.29 -10.05 2.82
C LYS A 267 20.56 -10.22 4.32
N ASN A 268 20.75 -9.11 5.03
CA ASN A 268 20.95 -9.09 6.48
C ASN A 268 19.74 -9.59 7.25
N GLN A 269 18.54 -9.50 6.70
CA GLN A 269 17.34 -10.12 7.26
C GLN A 269 17.27 -11.64 7.01
N GLY A 270 18.14 -12.19 6.18
CA GLY A 270 18.28 -13.63 5.95
C GLY A 270 17.55 -14.15 4.70
N TYR A 271 17.35 -13.28 3.69
CA TYR A 271 16.78 -13.66 2.39
C TYR A 271 17.82 -13.76 1.29
#